data_44c1bfd192f872c08d67f7aaa179a9c1
#
_entry.id   44c1bfd192f872c08d67f7aaa179a9c1
#
_cell.length_a   1.000
_cell.length_b   1.000
_cell.length_c   1.000
_cell.angle_alpha   90.00
_cell.angle_beta   90.00
_cell.angle_gamma   90.00
#
_symmetry.space_group_name_H-M   'P 1'
#
loop_
_entity.id
_entity.type
_entity.pdbx_description
1 polymer ?
#
loop_
_entity_poly.entity_id
_entity_poly.type
_entity_poly.pdbx_seq_one_letter_code
_entity_poly.pdbx_strand_id
1 'polypeptide(L)'
;MTRVKGEFRHSIDTKGRLFIPARLRDELGEHFTVTRGLDKCLAIYPETEWNVLEERIRSLPMSKARDLQRFFFSSAFDAELDSQGRILLPAGLRTYAGLTKEAVITGVSNHAEIWDAARWDAYNDAITEERIVEAMEELGF
;
A
#
# COMPACT_ATOMS: atom_id res chain seq x y z
N MET A 1 -12.53 -12.54 5.86
CA MET A 1 -11.92 -11.31 6.43
C MET A 1 -10.46 -11.21 6.01
N THR A 2 -10.08 -10.08 5.46
CA THR A 2 -8.70 -9.83 5.04
C THR A 2 -7.83 -9.46 6.24
N ARG A 3 -6.68 -10.12 6.36
CA ARG A 3 -5.72 -9.88 7.46
C ARG A 3 -4.31 -9.83 6.90
N VAL A 4 -3.89 -8.67 6.46
CA VAL A 4 -2.55 -8.49 5.90
C VAL A 4 -1.64 -7.92 6.99
N LYS A 5 -0.54 -8.60 7.28
CA LYS A 5 0.38 -8.21 8.35
C LYS A 5 1.81 -8.61 8.04
N GLY A 6 2.73 -7.97 8.73
CA GLY A 6 4.16 -8.25 8.63
C GLY A 6 4.89 -7.18 7.85
N GLU A 7 6.20 -7.15 8.04
CA GLU A 7 7.10 -6.22 7.38
C GLU A 7 8.18 -7.00 6.66
N PHE A 8 8.40 -6.68 5.38
CA PHE A 8 9.37 -7.37 4.53
C PHE A 8 10.20 -6.35 3.78
N ARG A 9 11.50 -6.59 3.64
CA ARG A 9 12.41 -5.69 2.93
C ARG A 9 12.97 -6.39 1.70
N HIS A 10 12.84 -5.73 0.55
CA HIS A 10 13.35 -6.23 -0.72
C HIS A 10 13.83 -5.08 -1.59
N SER A 11 14.78 -5.38 -2.46
CA SER A 11 15.30 -4.40 -3.42
C SER A 11 14.41 -4.33 -4.65
N ILE A 12 14.25 -3.11 -5.18
CA ILE A 12 13.62 -2.90 -6.48
C ILE A 12 14.76 -3.00 -7.52
N ASP A 13 14.56 -3.81 -8.56
CA ASP A 13 15.59 -3.97 -9.58
C ASP A 13 15.62 -2.78 -10.55
N THR A 14 16.59 -2.79 -11.47
CA THR A 14 16.80 -1.68 -12.41
C THR A 14 15.64 -1.48 -13.36
N LYS A 15 14.78 -2.49 -13.54
CA LYS A 15 13.58 -2.41 -14.38
C LYS A 15 12.33 -2.00 -13.60
N GLY A 16 12.46 -1.78 -12.28
CA GLY A 16 11.32 -1.40 -11.45
C GLY A 16 10.52 -2.57 -10.93
N ARG A 17 11.09 -3.78 -10.91
CA ARG A 17 10.38 -4.97 -10.42
C ARG A 17 10.66 -5.16 -8.94
N LEU A 18 9.61 -5.52 -8.20
CA LEU A 18 9.67 -5.76 -6.75
C LEU A 18 9.08 -7.12 -6.43
N PHE A 19 9.83 -7.93 -5.68
CA PHE A 19 9.37 -9.22 -5.21
C PHE A 19 8.28 -9.05 -4.14
N ILE A 20 7.19 -9.78 -4.29
CA ILE A 20 6.13 -9.82 -3.28
C ILE A 20 6.26 -11.15 -2.53
N PRO A 21 6.58 -11.12 -1.23
CA PRO A 21 6.76 -12.36 -0.46
C PRO A 21 5.54 -13.28 -0.54
N ALA A 22 5.80 -14.58 -0.57
CA ALA A 22 4.75 -15.59 -0.70
C ALA A 22 3.64 -15.45 0.34
N ARG A 23 4.01 -15.13 1.57
CA ARG A 23 3.05 -14.91 2.65
C ARG A 23 2.08 -13.77 2.34
N LEU A 24 2.59 -12.65 1.82
CA LEU A 24 1.73 -11.53 1.44
C LEU A 24 0.88 -11.88 0.23
N ARG A 25 1.42 -12.65 -0.72
CA ARG A 25 0.65 -13.10 -1.89
C ARG A 25 -0.55 -13.94 -1.46
N ASP A 26 -0.38 -14.81 -0.47
CA ASP A 26 -1.46 -15.62 0.06
C ASP A 26 -2.54 -14.76 0.71
N GLU A 27 -2.13 -13.73 1.45
CA GLU A 27 -3.07 -12.81 2.11
C GLU A 27 -3.74 -11.84 1.13
N LEU A 28 -3.03 -11.40 0.09
CA LEU A 28 -3.57 -10.48 -0.92
C LEU A 28 -4.45 -11.16 -1.97
N GLY A 29 -4.25 -12.45 -2.19
CA GLY A 29 -4.96 -13.20 -3.20
C GLY A 29 -4.31 -13.08 -4.57
N GLU A 30 -4.94 -13.69 -5.58
CA GLU A 30 -4.41 -13.74 -6.95
C GLU A 30 -4.56 -12.41 -7.69
N HIS A 31 -5.57 -11.63 -7.34
CA HIS A 31 -5.88 -10.37 -8.01
C HIS A 31 -5.81 -9.23 -7.00
N PHE A 32 -4.88 -8.33 -7.20
CA PHE A 32 -4.74 -7.17 -6.35
C PHE A 32 -4.37 -5.93 -7.17
N THR A 33 -4.75 -4.79 -6.62
CA THR A 33 -4.58 -3.49 -7.28
C THR A 33 -3.55 -2.67 -6.52
N VAL A 34 -2.62 -2.06 -7.23
CA VAL A 34 -1.62 -1.15 -6.67
C VAL A 34 -1.97 0.27 -7.07
N THR A 35 -1.91 1.19 -6.11
CA THR A 35 -2.24 2.59 -6.35
C THR A 35 -1.45 3.48 -5.38
N ARG A 36 -1.63 4.80 -5.50
CA ARG A 36 -1.07 5.72 -4.52
C ARG A 36 -1.70 5.50 -3.16
N GLY A 37 -0.88 5.52 -2.13
CA GLY A 37 -1.33 5.50 -0.74
C GLY A 37 -1.14 6.87 -0.10
N LEU A 38 -1.62 7.01 1.12
CA LEU A 38 -1.39 8.22 1.91
C LEU A 38 0.04 8.21 2.46
N ASP A 39 0.55 9.39 2.84
CA ASP A 39 1.92 9.54 3.37
C ASP A 39 3.02 9.21 2.36
N LYS A 40 2.72 9.40 1.06
CA LYS A 40 3.70 9.16 -0.02
C LYS A 40 4.22 7.73 -0.07
N CYS A 41 3.35 6.77 0.17
CA CYS A 41 3.62 5.35 -0.09
C CYS A 41 2.70 4.83 -1.19
N LEU A 42 2.88 3.57 -1.57
CA LEU A 42 1.94 2.89 -2.45
C LEU A 42 1.07 1.96 -1.61
N ALA A 43 -0.17 1.77 -2.04
CA ALA A 43 -1.10 0.84 -1.40
C ALA A 43 -1.38 -0.33 -2.33
N ILE A 44 -1.45 -1.53 -1.75
CA ILE A 44 -1.80 -2.77 -2.46
C ILE A 44 -3.09 -3.28 -1.85
N TYR A 45 -4.16 -3.29 -2.63
CA TYR A 45 -5.48 -3.74 -2.16
C TYR A 45 -5.84 -5.10 -2.75
N PRO A 46 -6.22 -6.07 -1.89
CA PRO A 46 -6.89 -7.27 -2.39
C PRO A 46 -8.18 -6.88 -3.12
N GLU A 47 -8.63 -7.70 -4.05
CA GLU A 47 -9.81 -7.40 -4.86
C GLU A 47 -11.03 -7.01 -4.02
N THR A 48 -11.30 -7.77 -2.95
CA THR A 48 -12.43 -7.50 -2.07
C THR A 48 -12.33 -6.13 -1.40
N GLU A 49 -11.15 -5.76 -0.93
CA GLU A 49 -10.94 -4.47 -0.26
C GLU A 49 -10.93 -3.30 -1.24
N TRP A 50 -10.44 -3.52 -2.45
CA TRP A 50 -10.53 -2.52 -3.52
C TRP A 50 -11.97 -2.20 -3.85
N ASN A 51 -12.82 -3.23 -3.95
CA ASN A 51 -14.24 -3.05 -4.21
C ASN A 51 -14.94 -2.25 -3.10
N VAL A 52 -14.57 -2.49 -1.85
CA VAL A 52 -15.10 -1.73 -0.70
C VAL A 52 -14.70 -0.26 -0.79
N LEU A 53 -13.42 0.01 -1.10
CA LEU A 53 -12.94 1.39 -1.24
C LEU A 53 -13.68 2.11 -2.38
N GLU A 54 -13.80 1.47 -3.52
CA GLU A 54 -14.50 2.03 -4.68
C GLU A 54 -15.94 2.37 -4.36
N GLU A 55 -16.66 1.46 -3.73
CA GLU A 55 -18.05 1.67 -3.36
C GLU A 55 -18.21 2.81 -2.37
N ARG A 56 -17.35 2.89 -1.36
CA ARG A 56 -17.38 3.97 -0.37
C ARG A 56 -17.11 5.33 -1.00
N ILE A 57 -16.16 5.39 -1.91
CA ILE A 57 -15.86 6.64 -2.62
C ILE A 57 -17.06 7.08 -3.45
N ARG A 58 -17.70 6.15 -4.14
CA ARG A 58 -18.91 6.44 -4.95
C ARG A 58 -20.07 6.97 -4.12
N SER A 59 -20.13 6.61 -2.85
CA SER A 59 -21.23 7.05 -1.96
C SER A 59 -21.06 8.49 -1.47
N LEU A 60 -19.89 9.10 -1.66
CA LEU A 60 -19.64 10.47 -1.23
C LEU A 60 -20.26 11.48 -2.20
N PRO A 61 -20.58 12.70 -1.70
CA PRO A 61 -20.95 13.81 -2.58
C PRO A 61 -19.89 14.02 -3.65
N MET A 62 -20.32 14.35 -4.87
CA MET A 62 -19.42 14.46 -6.02
C MET A 62 -18.26 15.43 -5.78
N SER A 63 -18.49 16.51 -5.03
CA SER A 63 -17.44 17.49 -4.73
C SER A 63 -16.25 16.88 -3.97
N LYS A 64 -16.50 15.84 -3.17
CA LYS A 64 -15.45 15.12 -2.43
C LYS A 64 -14.99 13.88 -3.19
N ALA A 65 -15.92 13.16 -3.80
CA ALA A 65 -15.63 11.91 -4.49
C ALA A 65 -14.62 12.10 -5.63
N ARG A 66 -14.74 13.18 -6.42
CA ARG A 66 -13.89 13.38 -7.59
C ARG A 66 -12.40 13.48 -7.26
N ASP A 67 -12.05 14.10 -6.13
CA ASP A 67 -10.64 14.21 -5.73
C ASP A 67 -10.08 12.84 -5.33
N LEU A 68 -10.87 12.06 -4.58
CA LEU A 68 -10.49 10.70 -4.20
C LEU A 68 -10.43 9.77 -5.42
N GLN A 69 -11.38 9.90 -6.35
CA GLN A 69 -11.36 9.13 -7.59
C GLN A 69 -10.10 9.41 -8.40
N ARG A 70 -9.74 10.68 -8.53
CA ARG A 70 -8.53 11.07 -9.25
C ARG A 70 -7.27 10.58 -8.55
N PHE A 71 -7.24 10.68 -7.22
CA PHE A 71 -6.08 10.26 -6.44
C PHE A 71 -5.85 8.74 -6.53
N PHE A 72 -6.89 7.96 -6.24
CA PHE A 72 -6.76 6.51 -6.14
C PHE A 72 -6.89 5.80 -7.49
N PHE A 73 -7.91 6.15 -8.27
CA PHE A 73 -8.23 5.36 -9.46
C PHE A 73 -7.39 5.71 -10.68
N SER A 74 -6.98 6.97 -10.83
CA SER A 74 -6.18 7.38 -11.99
C SER A 74 -4.79 6.74 -12.00
N SER A 75 -4.24 6.42 -10.83
CA SER A 75 -2.92 5.82 -10.71
C SER A 75 -2.96 4.30 -10.51
N ALA A 76 -4.15 3.73 -10.34
CA ALA A 76 -4.31 2.32 -10.04
C ALA A 76 -4.01 1.42 -11.23
N PHE A 77 -3.40 0.28 -10.97
CA PHE A 77 -3.24 -0.76 -11.97
C PHE A 77 -3.40 -2.13 -11.33
N ASP A 78 -3.89 -3.05 -12.11
CA ASP A 78 -4.01 -4.45 -11.68
C ASP A 78 -2.64 -5.09 -11.81
N ALA A 79 -2.09 -5.52 -10.70
CA ALA A 79 -0.74 -6.06 -10.67
C ALA A 79 -0.74 -7.52 -11.13
N GLU A 80 0.25 -7.86 -11.94
CA GLU A 80 0.49 -9.23 -12.39
C GLU A 80 1.84 -9.69 -11.87
N LEU A 81 1.84 -10.86 -11.23
CA LEU A 81 3.07 -11.48 -10.76
C LEU A 81 3.78 -12.18 -11.92
N ASP A 82 5.08 -11.97 -12.05
CA ASP A 82 5.88 -12.75 -12.98
C ASP A 82 6.17 -14.14 -12.41
N SER A 83 6.92 -14.97 -13.16
CA SER A 83 7.23 -16.33 -12.73
C SER A 83 8.08 -16.40 -11.47
N GLN A 84 8.70 -15.29 -11.07
CA GLN A 84 9.54 -15.20 -9.88
C GLN A 84 8.84 -14.49 -8.72
N GLY A 85 7.54 -14.19 -8.84
CA GLY A 85 6.78 -13.55 -7.79
C GLY A 85 7.01 -12.05 -7.68
N ARG A 86 7.41 -11.39 -8.76
CA ARG A 86 7.66 -9.94 -8.78
C ARG A 86 6.55 -9.21 -9.54
N ILE A 87 6.32 -7.97 -9.15
CA ILE A 87 5.45 -7.05 -9.91
C ILE A 87 6.30 -5.94 -10.50
N LEU A 88 5.86 -5.40 -11.63
CA LEU A 88 6.50 -4.25 -12.26
C LEU A 88 5.80 -2.98 -11.77
N LEU A 89 6.54 -2.12 -11.08
CA LEU A 89 6.01 -0.85 -10.60
C LEU A 89 6.18 0.22 -11.67
N PRO A 90 5.09 0.88 -12.11
CA PRO A 90 5.21 1.97 -13.07
C PRO A 90 6.07 3.12 -12.56
N ALA A 91 6.80 3.76 -13.46
CA ALA A 91 7.72 4.83 -13.11
C ALA A 91 7.04 5.99 -12.34
N GLY A 92 5.82 6.34 -12.72
CA GLY A 92 5.06 7.41 -12.04
C GLY A 92 4.79 7.09 -10.56
N LEU A 93 4.47 5.84 -10.26
CA LEU A 93 4.24 5.42 -8.87
C LEU A 93 5.54 5.37 -8.10
N ARG A 94 6.62 4.90 -8.71
CA ARG A 94 7.94 4.92 -8.06
C ARG A 94 8.38 6.34 -7.70
N THR A 95 8.17 7.28 -8.61
CA THR A 95 8.47 8.70 -8.37
C THR A 95 7.62 9.27 -7.24
N TYR A 96 6.31 9.00 -7.27
CA TYR A 96 5.40 9.47 -6.24
C TYR A 96 5.85 9.02 -4.84
N ALA A 97 6.21 7.76 -4.70
CA ALA A 97 6.59 7.19 -3.40
C ALA A 97 8.08 7.35 -3.07
N GLY A 98 8.86 7.97 -3.94
CA GLY A 98 10.30 8.14 -3.74
C GLY A 98 11.06 6.83 -3.70
N LEU A 99 10.56 5.80 -4.38
CA LEU A 99 11.17 4.48 -4.41
C LEU A 99 12.43 4.50 -5.29
N THR A 100 13.54 4.06 -4.73
CA THR A 100 14.81 3.99 -5.45
C THR A 100 15.32 2.57 -5.52
N LYS A 101 15.86 2.04 -4.44
CA LYS A 101 16.48 0.71 -4.42
C LYS A 101 15.87 -0.20 -3.38
N GLU A 102 15.93 0.20 -2.10
CA GLU A 102 15.45 -0.62 -1.00
C GLU A 102 14.01 -0.23 -0.64
N ALA A 103 13.12 -1.20 -0.61
CA ALA A 103 11.72 -0.98 -0.28
C ALA A 103 11.29 -1.81 0.92
N VAL A 104 10.30 -1.30 1.63
CA VAL A 104 9.59 -2.03 2.68
C VAL A 104 8.18 -2.32 2.18
N ILE A 105 7.77 -3.58 2.28
CA ILE A 105 6.41 -3.99 1.98
C ILE A 105 5.80 -4.40 3.31
N THR A 106 4.74 -3.74 3.73
CA THR A 106 4.14 -3.98 5.04
C THR A 106 2.63 -4.20 4.95
N GLY A 107 2.14 -5.14 5.74
CA GLY A 107 0.70 -5.38 5.87
C GLY A 107 0.11 -4.48 6.94
N VAL A 108 -1.02 -3.83 6.63
CA VAL A 108 -1.69 -2.91 7.54
C VAL A 108 -3.17 -3.28 7.71
N SER A 109 -3.46 -4.55 7.88
CA SER A 109 -4.75 -5.16 8.14
C SER A 109 -5.56 -5.46 6.89
N ASN A 110 -6.12 -4.47 6.21
CA ASN A 110 -6.99 -4.70 5.05
C ASN A 110 -6.28 -4.50 3.72
N HIS A 111 -5.01 -4.07 3.75
CA HIS A 111 -4.21 -3.89 2.55
C HIS A 111 -2.72 -3.92 2.93
N ALA A 112 -1.86 -3.81 1.95
CA ALA A 112 -0.43 -3.67 2.16
C ALA A 112 0.05 -2.32 1.63
N GLU A 113 1.23 -1.91 2.07
CA GLU A 113 1.86 -0.67 1.62
C GLU A 113 3.28 -0.94 1.15
N ILE A 114 3.74 -0.16 0.18
CA ILE A 114 5.12 -0.18 -0.29
C ILE A 114 5.73 1.17 0.01
N TRP A 115 6.82 1.17 0.78
CA TRP A 115 7.53 2.37 1.20
C TRP A 115 8.98 2.32 0.72
N ASP A 116 9.54 3.48 0.43
CA ASP A 116 10.99 3.60 0.42
C ASP A 116 11.52 3.28 1.82
N ALA A 117 12.55 2.42 1.91
CA ALA A 117 13.01 1.93 3.21
C ALA A 117 13.45 3.04 4.16
N ALA A 118 14.20 4.03 3.67
CA ALA A 118 14.65 5.15 4.50
C ALA A 118 13.48 6.00 5.02
N ARG A 119 12.47 6.20 4.17
CA ARG A 119 11.26 6.95 4.56
C ARG A 119 10.42 6.19 5.57
N TRP A 120 10.34 4.87 5.42
CA TRP A 120 9.65 4.01 6.39
C TRP A 120 10.30 4.11 7.77
N ASP A 121 11.63 4.00 7.81
CA ASP A 121 12.36 4.11 9.05
C ASP A 121 12.18 5.50 9.69
N ALA A 122 12.27 6.57 8.92
CA ALA A 122 12.06 7.93 9.39
C ALA A 122 10.64 8.16 9.93
N TYR A 123 9.64 7.63 9.22
CA TYR A 123 8.24 7.71 9.65
C TYR A 123 8.05 7.04 11.02
N ASN A 124 8.58 5.83 11.18
CA ASN A 124 8.46 5.10 12.45
C ASN A 124 9.23 5.77 13.58
N ASP A 125 10.41 6.32 13.31
CA ASP A 125 11.20 7.01 14.30
C ASP A 125 10.50 8.29 14.81
N ALA A 126 9.66 8.90 13.99
CA ALA A 126 8.91 10.10 14.36
C ALA A 126 7.64 9.80 15.17
N ILE A 127 7.19 8.56 15.21
CA ILE A 127 6.01 8.18 15.99
C ILE A 127 6.43 7.93 17.44
N THR A 128 5.77 8.64 18.37
CA THR A 128 6.04 8.49 19.79
C THR A 128 5.13 7.42 20.40
N GLU A 129 5.59 6.82 21.49
CA GLU A 129 4.76 5.87 22.24
C GLU A 129 3.51 6.55 22.77
N GLU A 130 3.62 7.80 23.23
CA GLU A 130 2.50 8.59 23.72
C GLU A 130 1.38 8.71 22.65
N ARG A 131 1.77 8.93 21.40
CA ARG A 131 0.81 9.00 20.28
C ARG A 131 0.06 7.69 20.09
N ILE A 132 0.76 6.58 20.24
CA ILE A 132 0.15 5.25 20.13
C ILE A 132 -0.80 5.01 21.32
N VAL A 133 -0.37 5.38 22.52
CA VAL A 133 -1.21 5.23 23.74
C VAL A 133 -2.51 6.03 23.60
N GLU A 134 -2.43 7.29 23.15
CA GLU A 134 -3.61 8.12 22.93
C GLU A 134 -4.60 7.48 21.94
N ALA A 135 -4.08 6.95 20.85
CA ALA A 135 -4.93 6.28 19.86
C ALA A 135 -5.58 5.02 20.45
N MET A 136 -4.84 4.27 21.26
CA MET A 136 -5.37 3.06 21.92
C MET A 136 -6.48 3.39 22.90
N GLU A 137 -6.39 4.52 23.60
CA GLU A 137 -7.43 4.96 24.54
C GLU A 137 -8.77 5.16 23.83
N GLU A 138 -8.77 5.64 22.59
CA GLU A 138 -9.98 5.79 21.79
C GLU A 138 -10.64 4.45 21.48
N LEU A 139 -9.87 3.36 21.52
CA LEU A 139 -10.38 2.00 21.33
C LEU A 139 -10.89 1.35 22.63
N GLY A 140 -10.72 2.03 23.77
CA GLY A 140 -11.17 1.51 25.06
C GLY A 140 -10.13 0.68 25.81
N PHE A 141 -8.86 0.78 25.39
CA PHE A 141 -7.78 0.07 26.08
C PHE A 141 -7.15 0.90 27.18
#